data_6b316f90f74eb6c8aba0c0f00045b87f
#
_entry.id   6b316f90f74eb6c8aba0c0f00045b87f
#
_cell.length_a   1.000
_cell.length_b   1.000
_cell.length_c   1.000
_cell.angle_alpha   90.00
_cell.angle_beta   90.00
_cell.angle_gamma   90.00
#
_symmetry.space_group_name_H-M   'P 1'
#
loop_
_entity.id
_entity.type
_entity.pdbx_description
1 polymer ?
#
loop_
_entity_poly.entity_id
_entity_poly.type
_entity_poly.pdbx_seq_one_letter_code
_entity_poly.pdbx_strand_id
1 'polypeptide(L)'
;MYYYYPHYVYPMYPYPIMPYPLPREYTKDYGPNPFVIQIEEATKRNNMFRTTIWTGSHLQVTLMSLRVGEDIGLEIHPGVDQFLRIEQGEGIVRMGKKKNELTFERRVSDGSAIFFPAGTWHNVINIGNVPLKLYSIYAPPQHPAGTVHPTKADALAAE
;
A
#
# COMPACT_ATOMS: atom_id res chain seq x y z
N MET A 1 -7.35 21.40 -44.60
CA MET A 1 -6.12 21.85 -43.96
C MET A 1 -5.70 20.74 -42.97
N TYR A 2 -4.72 19.90 -43.37
CA TYR A 2 -4.28 18.78 -42.53
C TYR A 2 -3.11 19.25 -41.67
N TYR A 3 -3.25 19.16 -40.34
CA TYR A 3 -2.16 19.44 -39.42
C TYR A 3 -1.23 18.24 -39.39
N TYR A 4 0.00 18.43 -39.82
CA TYR A 4 1.08 17.45 -39.73
C TYR A 4 1.69 17.55 -38.32
N TYR A 5 1.49 16.52 -37.46
CA TYR A 5 2.22 16.38 -36.20
C TYR A 5 3.55 15.68 -36.48
N PRO A 6 4.68 16.29 -36.22
CA PRO A 6 5.96 15.59 -36.34
C PRO A 6 6.03 14.50 -35.26
N HIS A 7 6.23 13.27 -35.72
CA HIS A 7 6.57 12.18 -34.82
C HIS A 7 7.95 12.44 -34.20
N TYR A 8 7.98 12.85 -32.97
CA TYR A 8 9.23 12.87 -32.20
C TYR A 8 9.66 11.42 -31.93
N VAL A 9 10.63 10.97 -32.69
CA VAL A 9 11.33 9.73 -32.39
C VAL A 9 12.31 10.06 -31.24
N TYR A 10 11.96 9.67 -30.04
CA TYR A 10 12.89 9.74 -28.93
C TYR A 10 14.06 8.80 -29.22
N PRO A 11 15.32 9.26 -29.19
CA PRO A 11 16.44 8.35 -29.32
C PRO A 11 16.37 7.36 -28.16
N MET A 12 16.24 6.07 -28.47
CA MET A 12 16.43 5.00 -27.49
C MET A 12 17.89 4.99 -27.11
N TYR A 13 18.25 5.72 -26.05
CA TYR A 13 19.52 5.49 -25.39
C TYR A 13 19.45 4.10 -24.74
N PRO A 14 20.37 3.19 -25.04
CA PRO A 14 20.50 1.99 -24.28
C PRO A 14 21.01 2.38 -22.89
N TYR A 15 20.10 2.69 -21.98
CA TYR A 15 20.47 2.76 -20.58
C TYR A 15 20.98 1.36 -20.21
N PRO A 16 22.23 1.21 -19.77
CA PRO A 16 22.59 -0.04 -19.16
C PRO A 16 21.61 -0.24 -18.02
N ILE A 17 20.89 -1.35 -18.06
CA ILE A 17 20.11 -1.82 -16.91
C ILE A 17 21.16 -2.11 -15.84
N MET A 18 21.51 -1.08 -15.07
CA MET A 18 22.27 -1.28 -13.85
C MET A 18 21.33 -2.08 -12.96
N PRO A 19 21.66 -3.32 -12.62
CA PRO A 19 20.96 -3.99 -11.56
C PRO A 19 21.33 -3.23 -10.28
N TYR A 20 20.54 -2.19 -9.95
CA TYR A 20 20.58 -1.67 -8.59
C TYR A 20 20.22 -2.86 -7.70
N PRO A 21 21.13 -3.32 -6.82
CA PRO A 21 20.73 -4.24 -5.79
C PRO A 21 19.67 -3.49 -4.99
N LEU A 22 18.40 -3.83 -5.23
CA LEU A 22 17.32 -3.30 -4.41
C LEU A 22 17.64 -3.68 -2.97
N PRO A 23 17.55 -2.75 -2.02
CA PRO A 23 17.71 -3.07 -0.63
C PRO A 23 16.86 -4.28 -0.32
N ARG A 24 17.39 -5.26 0.40
CA ARG A 24 16.67 -6.51 0.71
C ARG A 24 15.37 -6.28 1.48
N GLU A 25 15.25 -5.12 2.15
CA GLU A 25 14.07 -4.69 2.88
C GLU A 25 13.98 -3.16 2.86
N TYR A 26 12.80 -2.65 2.55
CA TYR A 26 12.51 -1.22 2.69
C TYR A 26 12.07 -0.97 4.14
N THR A 27 13.02 -0.62 4.99
CA THR A 27 12.79 -0.33 6.41
C THR A 27 12.94 1.16 6.75
N LYS A 28 13.10 2.00 5.73
CA LYS A 28 13.32 3.43 5.88
C LYS A 28 12.22 4.23 5.18
N ASP A 29 11.76 5.29 5.86
CA ASP A 29 10.92 6.31 5.27
C ASP A 29 11.78 7.31 4.50
N TYR A 30 11.57 7.46 3.20
CA TYR A 30 12.30 8.34 2.29
C TYR A 30 11.68 9.73 2.16
N GLY A 31 10.48 9.92 2.74
CA GLY A 31 9.82 11.22 2.75
C GLY A 31 10.55 12.28 3.61
N PRO A 32 10.32 13.55 3.36
CA PRO A 32 9.49 14.11 2.29
C PRO A 32 10.23 14.34 0.96
N ASN A 33 11.43 13.80 0.79
CA ASN A 33 12.27 14.02 -0.39
C ASN A 33 11.67 13.39 -1.66
N PRO A 34 11.97 13.92 -2.85
CA PRO A 34 11.63 13.24 -4.10
C PRO A 34 12.16 11.80 -4.10
N PHE A 35 11.31 10.87 -4.53
CA PHE A 35 11.62 9.44 -4.45
C PHE A 35 10.94 8.66 -5.58
N VAL A 36 11.61 7.66 -6.12
CA VAL A 36 11.08 6.74 -7.13
C VAL A 36 11.35 5.31 -6.69
N ILE A 37 10.38 4.43 -6.82
CA ILE A 37 10.45 3.04 -6.40
C ILE A 37 9.69 2.13 -7.36
N GLN A 38 10.15 0.91 -7.54
CA GLN A 38 9.39 -0.17 -8.15
C GLN A 38 8.43 -0.75 -7.09
N ILE A 39 7.25 -0.15 -6.98
CA ILE A 39 6.39 -0.37 -5.82
C ILE A 39 5.83 -1.79 -5.74
N GLU A 40 5.52 -2.42 -6.88
CA GLU A 40 5.09 -3.81 -6.92
C GLU A 40 6.14 -4.74 -6.32
N GLU A 41 7.39 -4.60 -6.76
CA GLU A 41 8.49 -5.42 -6.28
C GLU A 41 8.79 -5.15 -4.80
N ALA A 42 8.82 -3.90 -4.39
CA ALA A 42 9.00 -3.51 -2.99
C ALA A 42 7.91 -4.12 -2.09
N THR A 43 6.66 -4.06 -2.54
CA THR A 43 5.51 -4.62 -1.82
C THR A 43 5.62 -6.14 -1.68
N LYS A 44 5.95 -6.85 -2.76
CA LYS A 44 6.12 -8.31 -2.75
C LYS A 44 7.27 -8.77 -1.86
N ARG A 45 8.35 -8.00 -1.78
CA ARG A 45 9.51 -8.29 -0.94
C ARG A 45 9.32 -7.93 0.53
N ASN A 46 8.39 -7.04 0.85
CA ASN A 46 8.14 -6.64 2.23
C ASN A 46 7.59 -7.82 3.05
N ASN A 47 8.24 -8.10 4.18
CA ASN A 47 7.81 -9.11 5.15
C ASN A 47 7.34 -8.49 6.48
N MET A 48 7.42 -7.16 6.63
CA MET A 48 6.92 -6.45 7.80
C MET A 48 5.41 -6.37 7.74
N PHE A 49 4.75 -6.45 8.90
CA PHE A 49 3.32 -6.22 8.99
C PHE A 49 2.95 -4.83 8.45
N ARG A 50 3.70 -3.79 8.88
CA ARG A 50 3.56 -2.42 8.35
C ARG A 50 4.92 -1.72 8.33
N THR A 51 5.22 -1.06 7.22
CA THR A 51 6.37 -0.15 7.15
C THR A 51 6.03 1.06 6.28
N THR A 52 6.27 2.26 6.81
CA THR A 52 6.15 3.48 6.02
C THR A 52 7.38 3.64 5.15
N ILE A 53 7.18 3.93 3.86
CA ILE A 53 8.27 4.11 2.90
C ILE A 53 8.39 5.53 2.40
N TRP A 54 7.32 6.31 2.52
CA TRP A 54 7.34 7.72 2.17
C TRP A 54 6.25 8.48 2.92
N THR A 55 6.63 9.56 3.60
CA THR A 55 5.73 10.45 4.33
C THR A 55 5.96 11.90 3.91
N GLY A 56 4.95 12.51 3.32
CA GLY A 56 4.92 13.92 2.97
C GLY A 56 3.89 14.70 3.77
N SER A 57 3.65 15.94 3.39
CA SER A 57 2.67 16.80 4.10
C SER A 57 1.22 16.36 3.90
N HIS A 58 0.89 15.75 2.76
CA HIS A 58 -0.49 15.46 2.35
C HIS A 58 -0.71 14.00 1.95
N LEU A 59 0.33 13.19 1.97
CA LEU A 59 0.28 11.82 1.50
C LEU A 59 1.29 10.96 2.23
N GLN A 60 0.93 9.70 2.50
CA GLN A 60 1.83 8.70 3.07
C GLN A 60 1.66 7.37 2.36
N VAL A 61 2.76 6.69 2.13
CA VAL A 61 2.76 5.35 1.52
C VAL A 61 3.33 4.34 2.51
N THR A 62 2.59 3.25 2.71
CA THR A 62 2.99 2.11 3.55
C THR A 62 2.94 0.81 2.77
N LEU A 63 3.84 -0.11 3.11
CA LEU A 63 3.79 -1.50 2.67
C LEU A 63 3.29 -2.37 3.82
N MET A 64 2.52 -3.40 3.51
CA MET A 64 2.06 -4.39 4.49
C MET A 64 2.19 -5.82 3.98
N SER A 65 2.42 -6.73 4.89
CA SER A 65 2.38 -8.17 4.66
C SER A 65 1.53 -8.83 5.74
N LEU A 66 0.43 -9.43 5.35
CA LEU A 66 -0.46 -10.18 6.24
C LEU A 66 -0.22 -11.67 6.07
N ARG A 67 0.07 -12.37 7.16
CA ARG A 67 0.17 -13.83 7.15
C ARG A 67 -1.18 -14.47 6.80
N VAL A 68 -1.17 -15.73 6.43
CA VAL A 68 -2.41 -16.49 6.22
C VAL A 68 -3.30 -16.40 7.45
N GLY A 69 -4.55 -15.97 7.27
CA GLY A 69 -5.51 -15.77 8.33
C GLY A 69 -5.41 -14.45 9.11
N GLU A 70 -4.34 -13.66 8.89
CA GLU A 70 -4.23 -12.32 9.48
C GLU A 70 -5.13 -11.30 8.77
N ASP A 71 -5.41 -10.22 9.48
CA ASP A 71 -6.12 -9.05 8.96
C ASP A 71 -5.37 -7.75 9.33
N ILE A 72 -5.75 -6.65 8.71
CA ILE A 72 -5.20 -5.33 9.07
C ILE A 72 -5.71 -4.85 10.45
N GLY A 73 -6.79 -5.44 10.95
CA GLY A 73 -7.56 -4.97 12.10
C GLY A 73 -8.75 -4.11 11.65
N LEU A 74 -9.86 -4.23 12.39
CA LEU A 74 -11.04 -3.39 12.14
C LEU A 74 -10.74 -1.97 12.61
N GLU A 75 -10.69 -1.03 11.68
CA GLU A 75 -10.27 0.35 11.94
C GLU A 75 -11.15 1.38 11.23
N ILE A 76 -11.04 2.63 11.66
CA ILE A 76 -11.65 3.80 11.05
C ILE A 76 -10.66 4.97 11.08
N HIS A 77 -10.59 5.72 9.99
CA HIS A 77 -9.79 6.95 9.89
C HIS A 77 -10.72 8.13 9.61
N PRO A 78 -11.13 8.90 10.63
CA PRO A 78 -12.18 9.91 10.48
C PRO A 78 -11.85 11.03 9.49
N GLY A 79 -10.57 11.37 9.36
CA GLY A 79 -10.11 12.49 8.51
C GLY A 79 -9.18 12.08 7.38
N VAL A 80 -9.10 10.79 7.03
CA VAL A 80 -8.13 10.27 6.07
C VAL A 80 -8.82 9.40 5.04
N ASP A 81 -8.69 9.75 3.77
CA ASP A 81 -8.99 8.82 2.68
C ASP A 81 -7.83 7.85 2.51
N GLN A 82 -8.14 6.60 2.21
CA GLN A 82 -7.13 5.56 2.02
C GLN A 82 -7.36 4.83 0.71
N PHE A 83 -6.30 4.71 -0.09
CA PHE A 83 -6.20 3.80 -1.21
C PHE A 83 -5.35 2.60 -0.81
N LEU A 84 -5.75 1.40 -1.21
CA LEU A 84 -5.00 0.17 -0.98
C LEU A 84 -4.98 -0.67 -2.26
N ARG A 85 -3.82 -1.19 -2.61
CA ARG A 85 -3.69 -2.12 -3.74
C ARG A 85 -3.07 -3.43 -3.29
N ILE A 86 -3.66 -4.53 -3.75
CA ILE A 86 -3.15 -5.89 -3.55
C ILE A 86 -2.15 -6.21 -4.67
N GLU A 87 -0.96 -6.65 -4.30
CA GLU A 87 0.11 -7.06 -5.22
C GLU A 87 0.38 -8.56 -5.19
N GLN A 88 -0.16 -9.28 -4.18
CA GLN A 88 -0.07 -10.73 -4.06
C GLN A 88 -1.13 -11.26 -3.11
N GLY A 89 -1.71 -12.41 -3.44
CA GLY A 89 -2.59 -13.15 -2.56
C GLY A 89 -4.07 -12.86 -2.76
N GLU A 90 -4.89 -13.39 -1.87
CA GLU A 90 -6.35 -13.26 -1.91
C GLU A 90 -6.89 -12.81 -0.55
N GLY A 91 -7.83 -11.90 -0.57
CA GLY A 91 -8.45 -11.36 0.63
C GLY A 91 -9.93 -11.12 0.51
N ILE A 92 -10.51 -10.73 1.64
CA ILE A 92 -11.85 -10.14 1.72
C ILE A 92 -11.71 -8.75 2.32
N VAL A 93 -12.33 -7.76 1.68
CA VAL A 93 -12.53 -6.43 2.24
C VAL A 93 -13.95 -6.30 2.77
N ARG A 94 -14.07 -5.70 3.96
CA ARG A 94 -15.35 -5.34 4.58
C ARG A 94 -15.35 -3.87 4.94
N MET A 95 -16.46 -3.19 4.67
CA MET A 95 -16.64 -1.78 4.99
C MET A 95 -18.06 -1.49 5.47
N GLY A 96 -18.20 -0.44 6.27
CA GLY A 96 -19.50 0.03 6.72
C GLY A 96 -19.43 1.35 7.47
N LYS A 97 -20.58 1.97 7.68
CA LYS A 97 -20.71 3.23 8.42
C LYS A 97 -20.62 3.04 9.94
N LYS A 98 -20.88 1.82 10.41
CA LYS A 98 -20.87 1.47 11.84
C LYS A 98 -19.96 0.27 12.07
N LYS A 99 -19.29 0.23 13.21
CA LYS A 99 -18.36 -0.82 13.60
C LYS A 99 -18.93 -2.23 13.52
N ASN A 100 -20.18 -2.38 13.88
CA ASN A 100 -20.91 -3.66 13.92
C ASN A 100 -21.81 -3.90 12.70
N GLU A 101 -21.69 -3.08 11.65
CA GLU A 101 -22.57 -3.12 10.49
C GLU A 101 -21.75 -2.87 9.21
N LEU A 102 -20.91 -3.87 8.86
CA LEU A 102 -20.04 -3.85 7.69
C LEU A 102 -20.77 -4.48 6.50
N THR A 103 -21.66 -3.71 5.88
CA THR A 103 -22.56 -4.21 4.82
C THR A 103 -21.93 -4.35 3.45
N PHE A 104 -20.80 -3.71 3.22
CA PHE A 104 -20.03 -3.85 1.97
C PHE A 104 -18.99 -4.95 2.15
N GLU A 105 -19.06 -6.00 1.32
CA GLU A 105 -18.08 -7.09 1.31
C GLU A 105 -17.69 -7.44 -0.13
N ARG A 106 -16.40 -7.59 -0.40
CA ARG A 106 -15.88 -8.01 -1.72
C ARG A 106 -14.64 -8.89 -1.55
N ARG A 107 -14.52 -9.89 -2.41
CA ARG A 107 -13.24 -10.60 -2.62
C ARG A 107 -12.28 -9.72 -3.39
N VAL A 108 -11.00 -9.77 -3.02
CA VAL A 108 -9.90 -9.02 -3.64
C VAL A 108 -8.71 -9.96 -3.89
N SER A 109 -7.95 -9.66 -4.92
CA SER A 109 -6.77 -10.42 -5.32
C SER A 109 -5.73 -9.52 -5.94
N ASP A 110 -4.62 -10.07 -6.40
CA ASP A 110 -3.59 -9.35 -7.13
C ASP A 110 -4.20 -8.41 -8.19
N GLY A 111 -3.78 -7.15 -8.18
CA GLY A 111 -4.29 -6.09 -9.03
C GLY A 111 -5.56 -5.38 -8.55
N SER A 112 -6.22 -5.86 -7.48
CA SER A 112 -7.37 -5.17 -6.91
C SER A 112 -6.97 -3.86 -6.24
N ALA A 113 -7.73 -2.81 -6.52
CA ALA A 113 -7.66 -1.52 -5.84
C ALA A 113 -8.87 -1.34 -4.91
N ILE A 114 -8.64 -0.88 -3.70
CA ILE A 114 -9.66 -0.66 -2.68
C ILE A 114 -9.59 0.81 -2.25
N PHE A 115 -10.75 1.45 -2.14
CA PHE A 115 -10.87 2.83 -1.72
C PHE A 115 -11.68 2.90 -0.43
N PHE A 116 -11.08 3.42 0.63
CA PHE A 116 -11.73 3.65 1.91
C PHE A 116 -11.97 5.15 2.09
N PRO A 117 -13.22 5.63 1.97
CA PRO A 117 -13.53 7.01 2.29
C PRO A 117 -13.27 7.31 3.78
N ALA A 118 -12.85 8.52 4.08
CA ALA A 118 -12.73 8.99 5.46
C ALA A 118 -14.00 8.70 6.26
N GLY A 119 -13.85 8.24 7.50
CA GLY A 119 -14.97 7.93 8.37
C GLY A 119 -15.69 6.61 8.05
N THR A 120 -15.08 5.72 7.26
CA THR A 120 -15.62 4.39 6.95
C THR A 120 -14.90 3.32 7.76
N TRP A 121 -15.65 2.54 8.54
CA TRP A 121 -15.12 1.34 9.20
C TRP A 121 -14.73 0.31 8.15
N HIS A 122 -13.54 -0.26 8.29
CA HIS A 122 -13.04 -1.20 7.30
C HIS A 122 -12.08 -2.23 7.88
N ASN A 123 -11.97 -3.34 7.20
CA ASN A 123 -10.99 -4.39 7.46
C ASN A 123 -10.64 -5.12 6.16
N VAL A 124 -9.43 -5.63 6.08
CA VAL A 124 -8.97 -6.51 5.01
C VAL A 124 -8.38 -7.76 5.65
N ILE A 125 -8.86 -8.92 5.22
CA ILE A 125 -8.55 -10.22 5.82
C ILE A 125 -7.88 -11.09 4.75
N ASN A 126 -6.72 -11.67 5.06
CA ASN A 126 -6.10 -12.67 4.20
C ASN A 126 -6.87 -14.00 4.29
N ILE A 127 -7.52 -14.39 3.22
CA ILE A 127 -8.25 -15.66 3.10
C ILE A 127 -7.55 -16.68 2.18
N GLY A 128 -6.40 -16.31 1.63
CA GLY A 128 -5.61 -17.17 0.74
C GLY A 128 -4.68 -18.12 1.52
N ASN A 129 -3.81 -18.77 0.77
CA ASN A 129 -2.83 -19.73 1.29
C ASN A 129 -1.37 -19.22 1.22
N VAL A 130 -1.19 -17.95 0.87
CA VAL A 130 0.10 -17.24 0.86
C VAL A 130 -0.05 -15.90 1.56
N PRO A 131 1.04 -15.22 1.97
CA PRO A 131 0.95 -13.89 2.52
C PRO A 131 0.25 -12.92 1.56
N LEU A 132 -0.66 -12.11 2.10
CA LEU A 132 -1.33 -11.02 1.37
C LEU A 132 -0.41 -9.81 1.40
N LYS A 133 0.11 -9.43 0.24
CA LYS A 133 1.03 -8.30 0.07
C LYS A 133 0.28 -7.13 -0.52
N LEU A 134 0.40 -5.98 0.11
CA LEU A 134 -0.32 -4.79 -0.30
C LEU A 134 0.46 -3.52 0.03
N TYR A 135 0.13 -2.43 -0.63
CA TYR A 135 0.52 -1.10 -0.20
C TYR A 135 -0.70 -0.22 -0.01
N SER A 136 -0.58 0.73 0.90
CA SER A 136 -1.60 1.74 1.15
C SER A 136 -1.07 3.14 0.90
N ILE A 137 -1.96 4.01 0.44
CA ILE A 137 -1.75 5.45 0.34
C ILE A 137 -2.78 6.12 1.25
N TYR A 138 -2.30 6.90 2.22
CA TYR A 138 -3.12 7.69 3.13
C TYR A 138 -3.05 9.16 2.76
N ALA A 139 -4.15 9.83 2.70
CA ALA A 139 -4.25 11.26 2.42
C ALA A 139 -5.21 11.94 3.41
N PRO A 140 -4.68 12.72 4.35
CA PRO A 140 -3.27 12.97 4.73
C PRO A 140 -2.59 11.77 5.41
N PRO A 141 -1.31 11.89 5.84
CA PRO A 141 -0.60 10.83 6.57
C PRO A 141 -1.36 10.34 7.81
N GLN A 142 -1.39 9.01 8.00
CA GLN A 142 -2.09 8.36 9.11
C GLN A 142 -1.15 7.96 10.25
N HIS A 143 0.05 7.49 9.92
CA HIS A 143 1.03 7.00 10.89
C HIS A 143 2.17 7.99 11.08
N PRO A 144 2.88 7.97 12.22
CA PRO A 144 4.13 8.70 12.36
C PRO A 144 5.12 8.34 11.24
N ALA A 145 5.87 9.33 10.74
CA ALA A 145 6.92 9.07 9.75
C ALA A 145 7.93 8.06 10.31
N GLY A 146 8.38 7.13 9.46
CA GLY A 146 9.33 6.10 9.86
C GLY A 146 8.74 4.94 10.67
N THR A 147 7.41 4.82 10.74
CA THR A 147 6.76 3.68 11.42
C THR A 147 7.18 2.35 10.78
N VAL A 148 7.68 1.42 11.61
CA VAL A 148 7.96 0.03 11.24
C VAL A 148 7.40 -0.89 12.31
N HIS A 149 6.48 -1.75 11.93
CA HIS A 149 5.91 -2.80 12.78
C HIS A 149 6.24 -4.16 12.15
N PRO A 150 7.21 -4.91 12.68
CA PRO A 150 7.55 -6.23 12.14
C PRO A 150 6.39 -7.21 12.17
N THR A 151 5.55 -7.16 13.22
CA THR A 151 4.39 -8.02 13.41
C THR A 151 3.13 -7.23 13.70
N LYS A 152 1.97 -7.89 13.58
CA LYS A 152 0.70 -7.30 13.99
C LYS A 152 0.68 -6.96 15.49
N ALA A 153 1.32 -7.80 16.31
CA ALA A 153 1.43 -7.54 17.75
C ALA A 153 2.17 -6.23 18.05
N ASP A 154 3.23 -5.93 17.28
CA ASP A 154 3.98 -4.67 17.43
C ASP A 154 3.10 -3.48 17.06
N ALA A 155 2.26 -3.61 16.01
CA ALA A 155 1.32 -2.58 15.61
C ALA A 155 0.28 -2.30 16.71
N LEU A 156 -0.30 -3.34 17.29
CA LEU A 156 -1.29 -3.23 18.37
C LEU A 156 -0.69 -2.65 19.66
N ALA A 157 0.59 -2.94 19.94
CA ALA A 157 1.29 -2.40 21.11
C ALA A 157 1.62 -0.88 20.96
N ALA A 158 1.59 -0.35 19.75
CA ALA A 158 1.88 1.05 19.45
C ALA A 158 0.63 1.94 19.42
N GLU A 159 -0.58 1.38 19.50
CA GLU A 159 -1.87 2.07 19.58
C GLU A 159 -2.21 2.41 21.03
#